data_aafdce1709083943485bc533559b52fc
#
_entry.id   aafdce1709083943485bc533559b52fc
#
_cell.length_a   1.000
_cell.length_b   1.000
_cell.length_c   1.000
_cell.angle_alpha   90.00
_cell.angle_beta   90.00
_cell.angle_gamma   90.00
#
_symmetry.space_group_name_H-M   'P 1'
#
loop_
_entity.id
_entity.type
_entity.pdbx_description
1 polymer ?
#
loop_
_entity_poly.entity_id
_entity_poly.type
_entity_poly.pdbx_seq_one_letter_code
_entity_poly.pdbx_strand_id
1 'polypeptide(L)'
;MQRRSFLSYAALASLLTATPRQARAGGAQAAAPRVGARRPIPKPGPMVPPVPAIITSVHGKPGDPDELSVLWTFVVNGDPPQVGVAAGDEHIAGGLITLHREFALNVPVASMIHAFDRLDFNSSRAADKYALSGLTRGTATAVKAPTVNEAPIQLECRVSHILRVPPVRTVFIADVVATTVHEGICDDDGRLRPESAAFFGMMAGCGEFFTMDRKVGHIGQSVGRNDIRY
;
A
#
# COMPACT_ATOMS: atom_id res chain seq x y z
N MET A 1 -18.22 -75.19 -31.09
CA MET A 1 -16.76 -75.30 -30.96
C MET A 1 -16.24 -74.05 -30.29
N GLN A 2 -15.47 -74.23 -29.22
CA GLN A 2 -14.68 -73.29 -28.38
C GLN A 2 -15.38 -72.18 -27.67
N ARG A 3 -15.59 -72.43 -26.39
CA ARG A 3 -15.83 -71.45 -25.29
C ARG A 3 -14.54 -70.69 -25.01
N ARG A 4 -14.62 -69.35 -24.85
CA ARG A 4 -13.61 -68.58 -24.23
C ARG A 4 -14.18 -67.88 -23.00
N SER A 5 -13.57 -68.19 -21.87
CA SER A 5 -13.84 -67.73 -20.51
C SER A 5 -13.54 -66.27 -20.36
N PHE A 6 -14.43 -65.49 -19.72
CA PHE A 6 -14.15 -64.15 -19.23
C PHE A 6 -13.71 -64.30 -17.79
N LEU A 7 -12.47 -63.91 -17.53
CA LEU A 7 -11.92 -63.67 -16.16
C LEU A 7 -12.33 -62.30 -15.70
N SER A 8 -13.09 -62.28 -14.61
CA SER A 8 -13.43 -61.06 -13.88
C SER A 8 -12.25 -60.65 -13.05
N TYR A 9 -11.69 -59.44 -13.33
CA TYR A 9 -10.79 -58.76 -12.43
C TYR A 9 -11.61 -57.81 -11.52
N ALA A 10 -11.77 -58.22 -10.25
CA ALA A 10 -12.23 -57.33 -9.20
C ALA A 10 -11.06 -56.45 -8.78
N ALA A 11 -11.09 -55.17 -9.15
CA ALA A 11 -10.17 -54.16 -8.64
C ALA A 11 -10.65 -53.65 -7.28
N LEU A 12 -9.92 -53.98 -6.23
CA LEU A 12 -10.05 -53.34 -4.90
C LEU A 12 -9.67 -51.86 -5.01
N ALA A 13 -10.64 -50.98 -4.97
CA ALA A 13 -10.42 -49.56 -4.78
C ALA A 13 -10.20 -49.30 -3.29
N SER A 14 -8.94 -49.15 -2.86
CA SER A 14 -8.59 -48.64 -1.56
C SER A 14 -8.88 -47.15 -1.49
N LEU A 15 -9.96 -46.79 -0.83
CA LEU A 15 -10.25 -45.40 -0.47
C LEU A 15 -9.23 -44.92 0.59
N LEU A 16 -8.19 -44.26 0.13
CA LEU A 16 -7.36 -43.43 0.98
C LEU A 16 -8.14 -42.16 1.34
N THR A 17 -8.79 -42.15 2.50
CA THR A 17 -9.32 -40.94 3.12
C THR A 17 -8.15 -40.07 3.57
N ALA A 18 -7.75 -39.16 2.70
CA ALA A 18 -6.83 -38.07 3.10
C ALA A 18 -7.58 -37.15 4.06
N THR A 19 -7.32 -37.27 5.34
CA THR A 19 -7.69 -36.25 6.32
C THR A 19 -7.00 -34.94 5.96
N PRO A 20 -7.73 -33.83 5.84
CA PRO A 20 -7.08 -32.55 5.63
C PRO A 20 -6.22 -32.25 6.84
N ARG A 21 -4.90 -32.26 6.63
CA ARG A 21 -3.93 -31.80 7.60
C ARG A 21 -4.17 -30.31 7.78
N GLN A 22 -4.93 -29.94 8.84
CA GLN A 22 -5.02 -28.55 9.27
C GLN A 22 -3.60 -28.07 9.54
N ALA A 23 -3.09 -27.24 8.63
CA ALA A 23 -1.89 -26.47 8.86
C ALA A 23 -2.18 -25.59 10.08
N ARG A 24 -1.73 -26.02 11.26
CA ARG A 24 -1.58 -25.15 12.41
C ARG A 24 -0.60 -24.07 11.99
N ALA A 25 -1.12 -22.91 11.62
CA ALA A 25 -0.35 -21.68 11.61
C ALA A 25 -0.01 -21.35 13.07
N GLY A 26 0.94 -22.07 13.62
CA GLY A 26 1.63 -21.72 14.85
C GLY A 26 2.53 -20.54 14.53
N GLY A 27 1.96 -19.35 14.38
CA GLY A 27 2.74 -18.13 14.41
C GLY A 27 3.40 -18.07 15.78
N ALA A 28 4.69 -18.40 15.84
CA ALA A 28 5.50 -18.13 17.02
C ALA A 28 5.33 -16.64 17.31
N GLN A 29 4.65 -16.33 18.41
CA GLN A 29 4.53 -14.97 18.90
C GLN A 29 5.96 -14.52 19.15
N ALA A 30 6.45 -13.55 18.36
CA ALA A 30 7.77 -13.01 18.56
C ALA A 30 7.86 -12.62 20.04
N ALA A 31 8.82 -13.22 20.77
CA ALA A 31 9.02 -12.89 22.16
C ALA A 31 9.18 -11.37 22.26
N ALA A 32 8.51 -10.76 23.25
CA ALA A 32 8.66 -9.33 23.49
C ALA A 32 10.16 -9.02 23.54
N PRO A 33 10.63 -7.97 22.87
CA PRO A 33 12.03 -7.63 22.85
C PRO A 33 12.49 -7.48 24.30
N ARG A 34 13.56 -8.18 24.68
CA ARG A 34 14.15 -8.01 26.00
C ARG A 34 14.56 -6.55 26.13
N VAL A 35 14.04 -5.88 27.15
CA VAL A 35 14.43 -4.50 27.45
C VAL A 35 15.88 -4.55 27.93
N GLY A 36 16.80 -4.37 27.00
CA GLY A 36 18.23 -4.30 27.27
C GLY A 36 18.70 -2.88 27.48
N ALA A 37 19.98 -2.71 27.80
CA ALA A 37 20.60 -1.39 27.89
C ALA A 37 20.48 -0.64 26.55
N ARG A 38 20.08 0.61 26.60
CA ARG A 38 20.04 1.49 25.41
C ARG A 38 21.48 1.87 25.05
N ARG A 39 21.77 1.86 23.77
CA ARG A 39 23.03 2.37 23.23
C ARG A 39 22.76 3.43 22.15
N PRO A 40 23.58 4.47 22.04
CA PRO A 40 23.51 5.39 20.92
C PRO A 40 23.87 4.66 19.61
N ILE A 41 23.24 5.06 18.50
CA ILE A 41 23.65 4.66 17.16
C ILE A 41 24.64 5.67 16.60
N PRO A 42 25.61 5.27 15.76
CA PRO A 42 26.67 6.16 15.28
C PRO A 42 26.16 7.37 14.49
N LYS A 43 25.06 7.19 13.74
CA LYS A 43 24.44 8.25 12.97
C LYS A 43 22.93 8.27 13.25
N PRO A 44 22.37 9.40 13.72
CA PRO A 44 20.92 9.54 13.87
C PRO A 44 20.19 9.31 12.54
N GLY A 45 19.05 8.65 12.60
CA GLY A 45 18.20 8.38 11.42
C GLY A 45 16.72 8.39 11.78
N PRO A 46 15.84 8.56 10.79
CA PRO A 46 14.40 8.62 10.99
C PRO A 46 13.80 7.22 11.19
N MET A 47 14.15 6.57 12.29
CA MET A 47 13.71 5.21 12.61
C MET A 47 12.27 5.19 13.15
N VAL A 48 11.31 5.58 12.31
CA VAL A 48 9.88 5.61 12.63
C VAL A 48 9.15 4.64 11.68
N PRO A 49 9.09 3.34 12.01
CA PRO A 49 8.36 2.35 11.20
C PRO A 49 6.91 2.18 11.68
N PRO A 50 5.99 1.69 10.81
CA PRO A 50 6.16 1.61 9.37
C PRO A 50 5.92 2.95 8.70
N VAL A 51 6.63 3.19 7.59
CA VAL A 51 6.29 4.28 6.66
C VAL A 51 5.32 3.73 5.63
N PRO A 52 4.17 4.37 5.39
CA PRO A 52 3.23 3.91 4.37
C PRO A 52 3.90 3.85 2.99
N ALA A 53 3.75 2.73 2.30
CA ALA A 53 4.13 2.60 0.90
C ALA A 53 2.97 3.13 0.04
N ILE A 54 3.16 4.27 -0.62
CA ILE A 54 2.11 4.95 -1.39
C ILE A 54 2.68 5.41 -2.74
N ILE A 55 1.94 5.17 -3.81
CA ILE A 55 2.22 5.72 -5.13
C ILE A 55 1.42 7.01 -5.28
N THR A 56 2.09 8.14 -5.38
CA THR A 56 1.48 9.43 -5.68
C THR A 56 1.42 9.63 -7.18
N SER A 57 0.26 9.93 -7.72
CA SER A 57 0.06 10.26 -9.12
C SER A 57 -0.36 11.72 -9.30
N VAL A 58 0.18 12.36 -10.33
CA VAL A 58 -0.05 13.76 -10.64
C VAL A 58 -0.22 13.92 -12.14
N HIS A 59 -1.14 14.79 -12.56
CA HIS A 59 -1.30 15.15 -13.97
C HIS A 59 -0.04 15.83 -14.51
N GLY A 60 0.40 15.43 -15.71
CA GLY A 60 1.51 16.04 -16.41
C GLY A 60 1.20 17.47 -16.88
N LYS A 61 2.19 18.18 -17.39
CA LYS A 61 1.98 19.41 -18.15
C LYS A 61 1.38 19.07 -19.51
N PRO A 62 0.72 20.03 -20.19
CA PRO A 62 0.25 19.80 -21.55
C PRO A 62 1.36 19.27 -22.48
N GLY A 63 1.16 18.06 -23.02
CA GLY A 63 2.15 17.37 -23.86
C GLY A 63 3.13 16.45 -23.13
N ASP A 64 3.21 16.52 -21.81
CA ASP A 64 4.03 15.64 -20.99
C ASP A 64 3.21 14.45 -20.46
N PRO A 65 3.83 13.30 -20.21
CA PRO A 65 3.15 12.18 -19.55
C PRO A 65 2.78 12.52 -18.10
N ASP A 66 1.79 11.83 -17.58
CA ASP A 66 1.43 11.89 -16.17
C ASP A 66 2.55 11.29 -15.30
N GLU A 67 2.68 11.80 -14.07
CA GLU A 67 3.73 11.43 -13.15
C GLU A 67 3.25 10.40 -12.12
N LEU A 68 4.08 9.39 -11.87
CA LEU A 68 3.98 8.50 -10.72
C LEU A 68 5.26 8.61 -9.88
N SER A 69 5.12 8.84 -8.60
CA SER A 69 6.25 8.97 -7.66
C SER A 69 5.96 8.27 -6.35
N VAL A 70 6.99 7.74 -5.73
CA VAL A 70 6.95 7.29 -4.34
C VAL A 70 7.35 8.46 -3.45
N LEU A 71 6.40 9.00 -2.69
CA LEU A 71 6.63 10.11 -1.78
C LEU A 71 6.37 9.72 -0.33
N TRP A 72 7.05 10.35 0.60
CA TRP A 72 6.76 10.19 2.01
C TRP A 72 5.35 10.69 2.29
N THR A 73 4.49 9.79 2.76
CA THR A 73 3.06 10.05 2.96
C THR A 73 2.67 9.81 4.41
N PHE A 74 1.77 10.64 4.94
CA PHE A 74 1.29 10.55 6.32
C PHE A 74 -0.13 11.10 6.46
N VAL A 75 -0.87 10.63 7.47
CA VAL A 75 -2.17 11.16 7.83
C VAL A 75 -1.97 12.43 8.67
N VAL A 76 -2.69 13.49 8.32
CA VAL A 76 -2.67 14.77 9.04
C VAL A 76 -3.86 14.87 9.99
N ASN A 77 -5.07 14.57 9.48
CA ASN A 77 -6.31 14.66 10.24
C ASN A 77 -7.31 13.59 9.77
N GLY A 78 -8.12 13.07 10.69
CA GLY A 78 -9.13 12.06 10.39
C GLY A 78 -10.49 12.65 10.02
N ASP A 79 -10.87 13.78 10.63
CA ASP A 79 -12.14 14.46 10.35
C ASP A 79 -11.95 16.00 10.51
N PRO A 80 -12.05 16.80 9.41
CA PRO A 80 -12.12 16.33 8.02
C PRO A 80 -10.87 15.55 7.60
N PRO A 81 -10.98 14.59 6.65
CA PRO A 81 -9.87 13.73 6.27
C PRO A 81 -8.79 14.53 5.51
N GLN A 82 -7.58 14.51 6.04
CA GLN A 82 -6.42 15.20 5.47
C GLN A 82 -5.19 14.32 5.48
N VAL A 83 -4.42 14.41 4.41
CA VAL A 83 -3.15 13.70 4.22
C VAL A 83 -2.03 14.67 3.90
N GLY A 84 -0.81 14.24 4.17
CA GLY A 84 0.39 14.97 3.79
C GLY A 84 1.30 14.13 2.92
N VAL A 85 1.94 14.77 1.93
CA VAL A 85 3.05 14.18 1.17
C VAL A 85 4.26 15.09 1.23
N ALA A 86 5.46 14.50 1.31
CA ALA A 86 6.70 15.26 1.31
C ALA A 86 7.55 14.85 0.11
N ALA A 87 7.72 15.79 -0.82
CA ALA A 87 8.54 15.64 -2.02
C ALA A 87 9.91 16.28 -1.83
N GLY A 88 10.97 15.59 -2.26
CA GLY A 88 12.29 16.19 -2.43
C GLY A 88 12.33 17.10 -3.66
N ASP A 89 13.28 18.01 -3.71
CA ASP A 89 13.44 18.95 -4.84
C ASP A 89 13.80 18.24 -6.15
N GLU A 90 14.34 17.03 -6.05
CA GLU A 90 14.67 16.16 -7.17
C GLU A 90 13.43 15.54 -7.84
N HIS A 91 12.29 15.45 -7.14
CA HIS A 91 11.06 14.86 -7.66
C HIS A 91 10.26 15.85 -8.52
N ILE A 92 9.96 15.48 -9.75
CA ILE A 92 9.09 16.27 -10.66
C ILE A 92 7.69 16.42 -10.05
N ALA A 93 7.21 15.40 -9.34
CA ALA A 93 5.90 15.41 -8.70
C ALA A 93 5.69 16.65 -7.82
N GLY A 94 6.68 17.10 -7.06
CA GLY A 94 6.57 18.30 -6.22
C GLY A 94 6.24 19.57 -7.02
N GLY A 95 6.89 19.74 -8.17
CA GLY A 95 6.59 20.84 -9.09
C GLY A 95 5.20 20.75 -9.71
N LEU A 96 4.76 19.54 -10.11
CA LEU A 96 3.43 19.31 -10.67
C LEU A 96 2.33 19.49 -9.62
N ILE A 97 2.52 19.00 -8.38
CA ILE A 97 1.58 19.23 -7.27
C ILE A 97 1.46 20.73 -6.97
N THR A 98 2.56 21.47 -7.02
CA THR A 98 2.53 22.95 -6.86
C THR A 98 1.72 23.62 -7.96
N LEU A 99 1.88 23.16 -9.21
CA LEU A 99 1.19 23.70 -10.37
C LEU A 99 -0.31 23.39 -10.37
N HIS A 100 -0.67 22.11 -10.20
CA HIS A 100 -2.05 21.65 -10.34
C HIS A 100 -2.87 21.74 -9.05
N ARG A 101 -2.22 21.82 -7.88
CA ARG A 101 -2.85 21.87 -6.56
C ARG A 101 -3.71 20.65 -6.26
N GLU A 102 -3.44 19.54 -6.93
CA GLU A 102 -4.14 18.28 -6.75
C GLU A 102 -3.23 17.09 -7.09
N PHE A 103 -3.51 15.94 -6.50
CA PHE A 103 -2.85 14.68 -6.75
C PHE A 103 -3.75 13.52 -6.33
N ALA A 104 -3.40 12.29 -6.70
CA ALA A 104 -4.03 11.11 -6.13
C ALA A 104 -3.00 10.24 -5.40
N LEU A 105 -3.45 9.57 -4.33
CA LEU A 105 -2.69 8.57 -3.59
C LEU A 105 -3.25 7.19 -3.91
N ASN A 106 -2.38 6.29 -4.32
CA ASN A 106 -2.74 4.94 -4.70
C ASN A 106 -2.03 3.99 -3.72
N VAL A 107 -2.79 3.24 -2.92
CA VAL A 107 -2.26 2.34 -1.90
C VAL A 107 -1.95 0.99 -2.55
N PRO A 108 -0.67 0.62 -2.70
CA PRO A 108 -0.29 -0.62 -3.36
C PRO A 108 -0.42 -1.82 -2.42
N VAL A 109 -0.41 -3.01 -3.02
CA VAL A 109 -0.32 -4.31 -2.34
C VAL A 109 0.97 -5.03 -2.69
N ALA A 110 1.33 -6.06 -1.91
CA ALA A 110 2.62 -6.74 -2.02
C ALA A 110 2.94 -7.28 -3.44
N SER A 111 1.93 -7.66 -4.22
CA SER A 111 2.14 -8.05 -5.63
C SER A 111 2.64 -6.92 -6.52
N MET A 112 2.49 -5.66 -6.10
CA MET A 112 2.93 -4.47 -6.83
C MET A 112 4.36 -4.03 -6.45
N ILE A 113 5.07 -4.76 -5.58
CA ILE A 113 6.37 -4.34 -5.04
C ILE A 113 7.41 -4.02 -6.13
N HIS A 114 7.46 -4.79 -7.21
CA HIS A 114 8.40 -4.53 -8.31
C HIS A 114 8.06 -3.25 -9.10
N ALA A 115 6.78 -2.96 -9.28
CA ALA A 115 6.34 -1.70 -9.89
C ALA A 115 6.67 -0.51 -8.99
N PHE A 116 6.41 -0.66 -7.69
CA PHE A 116 6.71 0.33 -6.66
C PHE A 116 8.22 0.67 -6.63
N ASP A 117 9.08 -0.33 -6.56
CA ASP A 117 10.54 -0.18 -6.55
C ASP A 117 11.05 0.51 -7.83
N ARG A 118 10.52 0.14 -9.02
CA ARG A 118 10.86 0.82 -10.28
C ARG A 118 10.51 2.31 -10.26
N LEU A 119 9.39 2.68 -9.65
CA LEU A 119 8.96 4.07 -9.54
C LEU A 119 9.86 4.89 -8.63
N ASP A 120 10.39 4.28 -7.55
CA ASP A 120 11.25 4.95 -6.58
C ASP A 120 12.65 5.25 -7.18
N PHE A 121 13.22 4.31 -7.93
CA PHE A 121 14.60 4.42 -8.45
C PHE A 121 14.71 5.08 -9.83
N ASN A 122 13.64 5.31 -10.58
CA ASN A 122 13.72 5.87 -11.92
C ASN A 122 13.27 7.32 -11.99
N SER A 123 14.12 8.18 -12.55
CA SER A 123 13.77 9.58 -12.78
C SER A 123 12.67 9.72 -13.83
N SER A 124 11.67 10.55 -13.55
CA SER A 124 10.56 10.89 -14.45
C SER A 124 10.98 11.62 -15.74
N ARG A 125 12.18 12.18 -15.76
CA ARG A 125 12.67 12.95 -16.92
C ARG A 125 12.92 12.10 -18.16
N ALA A 126 12.93 10.78 -18.02
CA ALA A 126 13.37 9.88 -19.08
C ALA A 126 12.28 8.92 -19.62
N ALA A 127 11.12 8.76 -18.96
CA ALA A 127 10.15 7.74 -19.35
C ALA A 127 8.72 8.01 -18.85
N ASP A 128 7.75 7.54 -19.61
CA ASP A 128 6.38 7.35 -19.13
C ASP A 128 6.38 6.36 -17.96
N LYS A 129 5.99 6.82 -16.78
CA LYS A 129 6.02 6.05 -15.53
C LYS A 129 5.02 4.90 -15.51
N TYR A 130 3.88 5.03 -16.18
CA TYR A 130 2.93 3.92 -16.34
C TYR A 130 3.53 2.81 -17.19
N ALA A 131 4.10 3.15 -18.33
CA ALA A 131 4.78 2.18 -19.19
C ALA A 131 5.99 1.53 -18.48
N LEU A 132 6.78 2.33 -17.75
CA LEU A 132 7.94 1.84 -16.99
C LEU A 132 7.56 0.84 -15.91
N SER A 133 6.51 1.14 -15.15
CA SER A 133 6.07 0.30 -14.02
C SER A 133 5.21 -0.89 -14.46
N GLY A 134 4.60 -0.84 -15.63
CA GLY A 134 3.61 -1.80 -16.10
C GLY A 134 2.24 -1.63 -15.43
N LEU A 135 2.02 -0.50 -14.76
CA LEU A 135 0.74 -0.17 -14.12
C LEU A 135 -0.22 0.46 -15.13
N THR A 136 -1.51 0.27 -14.90
CA THR A 136 -2.56 0.79 -15.78
C THR A 136 -3.09 2.12 -15.25
N ARG A 137 -3.13 3.12 -16.14
CA ARG A 137 -3.70 4.43 -15.85
C ARG A 137 -5.20 4.34 -15.62
N GLY A 138 -5.66 4.79 -14.46
CA GLY A 138 -7.05 4.97 -14.12
C GLY A 138 -7.50 6.42 -14.23
N THR A 139 -8.80 6.63 -14.01
CA THR A 139 -9.45 7.95 -14.04
C THR A 139 -10.00 8.27 -12.67
N ALA A 140 -9.61 9.41 -12.13
CA ALA A 140 -10.19 9.98 -10.90
C ALA A 140 -11.57 10.60 -11.17
N THR A 141 -12.35 10.80 -10.12
CA THR A 141 -13.72 11.34 -10.20
C THR A 141 -13.82 12.81 -9.81
N ALA A 142 -12.97 13.27 -8.87
CA ALA A 142 -13.02 14.61 -8.30
C ALA A 142 -11.79 15.47 -8.61
N VAL A 143 -10.68 14.87 -9.08
CA VAL A 143 -9.45 15.58 -9.47
C VAL A 143 -9.02 15.19 -10.88
N LYS A 144 -8.12 15.96 -11.50
CA LYS A 144 -7.57 15.64 -12.83
C LYS A 144 -6.38 14.67 -12.75
N ALA A 145 -5.79 14.52 -11.58
CA ALA A 145 -4.70 13.58 -11.38
C ALA A 145 -5.17 12.15 -11.74
N PRO A 146 -4.38 11.38 -12.50
CA PRO A 146 -4.75 10.02 -12.82
C PRO A 146 -4.67 9.12 -11.57
N THR A 147 -5.28 7.95 -11.63
CA THR A 147 -5.15 6.90 -10.60
C THR A 147 -4.42 5.68 -11.16
N VAL A 148 -4.12 4.71 -10.31
CA VAL A 148 -3.52 3.42 -10.66
C VAL A 148 -4.57 2.34 -10.48
N ASN A 149 -5.01 1.70 -11.56
CA ASN A 149 -6.11 0.73 -11.53
C ASN A 149 -5.83 -0.48 -10.63
N GLU A 150 -4.58 -0.92 -10.52
CA GLU A 150 -4.19 -2.06 -9.70
C GLU A 150 -4.17 -1.76 -8.20
N ALA A 151 -4.19 -0.48 -7.81
CA ALA A 151 -4.19 -0.07 -6.41
C ALA A 151 -5.60 -0.22 -5.81
N PRO A 152 -5.79 -1.07 -4.79
CA PRO A 152 -7.12 -1.36 -4.25
C PRO A 152 -7.77 -0.21 -3.47
N ILE A 153 -6.99 0.81 -3.10
CA ILE A 153 -7.49 2.03 -2.44
C ILE A 153 -6.88 3.23 -3.16
N GLN A 154 -7.71 4.19 -3.51
CA GLN A 154 -7.30 5.43 -4.16
C GLN A 154 -7.93 6.62 -3.41
N LEU A 155 -7.11 7.62 -3.08
CA LEU A 155 -7.55 8.87 -2.44
C LEU A 155 -7.29 10.02 -3.40
N GLU A 156 -8.30 10.80 -3.70
CA GLU A 156 -8.22 11.99 -4.53
C GLU A 156 -8.06 13.22 -3.63
N CYS A 157 -7.04 14.02 -3.88
CA CYS A 157 -6.56 15.00 -2.92
C CYS A 157 -6.45 16.40 -3.55
N ARG A 158 -6.94 17.43 -2.84
CA ARG A 158 -6.73 18.84 -3.18
C ARG A 158 -5.84 19.53 -2.14
N VAL A 159 -4.79 20.18 -2.61
CA VAL A 159 -3.80 20.82 -1.75
C VAL A 159 -4.39 22.04 -1.05
N SER A 160 -4.41 22.02 0.27
CA SER A 160 -4.79 23.14 1.13
C SER A 160 -3.56 23.96 1.55
N HIS A 161 -2.43 23.31 1.88
CA HIS A 161 -1.22 23.99 2.35
C HIS A 161 0.04 23.46 1.67
N ILE A 162 0.99 24.35 1.47
CA ILE A 162 2.34 24.04 0.98
C ILE A 162 3.33 24.62 1.98
N LEU A 163 4.19 23.74 2.52
CA LEU A 163 5.23 24.12 3.49
C LEU A 163 6.61 23.79 2.94
N ARG A 164 7.46 24.79 2.83
CA ARG A 164 8.86 24.56 2.51
C ARG A 164 9.62 24.11 3.76
N VAL A 165 10.24 22.94 3.69
CA VAL A 165 11.08 22.36 4.74
C VAL A 165 12.53 22.31 4.26
N PRO A 166 13.38 23.29 4.63
CA PRO A 166 14.78 23.29 4.24
C PRO A 166 15.51 22.03 4.74
N PRO A 167 16.59 21.59 4.05
CA PRO A 167 17.15 22.23 2.86
C PRO A 167 16.47 21.84 1.55
N VAL A 168 15.82 20.67 1.43
CA VAL A 168 15.51 20.07 0.11
C VAL A 168 14.09 19.48 0.02
N ARG A 169 13.16 19.84 0.93
CA ARG A 169 11.83 19.25 0.91
C ARG A 169 10.71 20.28 0.87
N THR A 170 9.60 19.87 0.23
CA THR A 170 8.32 20.55 0.29
C THR A 170 7.27 19.58 0.78
N VAL A 171 6.50 19.99 1.79
CA VAL A 171 5.36 19.23 2.32
C VAL A 171 4.08 19.85 1.79
N PHE A 172 3.22 19.00 1.23
CA PHE A 172 1.90 19.36 0.75
C PHE A 172 0.87 18.73 1.70
N ILE A 173 0.02 19.54 2.30
CA ILE A 173 -1.15 19.08 3.06
C ILE A 173 -2.34 19.22 2.15
N ALA A 174 -3.17 18.18 2.06
CA ALA A 174 -4.29 18.13 1.16
C ALA A 174 -5.54 17.52 1.82
N ASP A 175 -6.69 18.05 1.45
CA ASP A 175 -7.98 17.49 1.79
C ASP A 175 -8.26 16.28 0.89
N VAL A 176 -8.71 15.17 1.48
CA VAL A 176 -9.19 14.00 0.73
C VAL A 176 -10.62 14.30 0.28
N VAL A 177 -10.80 14.52 -1.02
CA VAL A 177 -12.09 14.93 -1.59
C VAL A 177 -12.90 13.77 -2.15
N ALA A 178 -12.27 12.64 -2.43
CA ALA A 178 -12.92 11.37 -2.78
C ALA A 178 -12.00 10.19 -2.40
N THR A 179 -12.62 9.06 -2.08
CA THR A 179 -11.92 7.78 -1.86
C THR A 179 -12.65 6.71 -2.63
N THR A 180 -11.94 5.94 -3.43
CA THR A 180 -12.46 4.77 -4.12
C THR A 180 -11.71 3.53 -3.68
N VAL A 181 -12.42 2.40 -3.62
CA VAL A 181 -11.84 1.12 -3.20
C VAL A 181 -12.30 0.01 -4.14
N HIS A 182 -11.47 -1.01 -4.31
CA HIS A 182 -11.90 -2.24 -4.99
C HIS A 182 -12.94 -2.97 -4.13
N GLU A 183 -13.83 -3.71 -4.79
CA GLU A 183 -14.82 -4.55 -4.11
C GLU A 183 -14.13 -5.51 -3.12
N GLY A 184 -14.70 -5.67 -1.93
CA GLY A 184 -14.18 -6.53 -0.87
C GLY A 184 -13.08 -5.93 0.00
N ILE A 185 -12.51 -4.76 -0.34
CA ILE A 185 -11.50 -4.07 0.48
C ILE A 185 -12.11 -3.47 1.74
N CYS A 186 -13.34 -2.97 1.64
CA CYS A 186 -14.12 -2.49 2.76
C CYS A 186 -15.38 -3.36 2.97
N ASP A 187 -15.95 -3.29 4.16
CA ASP A 187 -17.31 -3.78 4.41
C ASP A 187 -18.35 -2.77 3.91
N ASP A 188 -19.65 -3.13 4.03
CA ASP A 188 -20.76 -2.32 3.55
C ASP A 188 -20.87 -0.96 4.28
N ASP A 189 -20.28 -0.85 5.47
CA ASP A 189 -20.18 0.40 6.23
C ASP A 189 -18.95 1.25 5.84
N GLY A 190 -18.16 0.82 4.87
CA GLY A 190 -16.93 1.49 4.42
C GLY A 190 -15.72 1.26 5.33
N ARG A 191 -15.80 0.32 6.28
CA ARG A 191 -14.68 -0.01 7.14
C ARG A 191 -13.68 -0.90 6.41
N LEU A 192 -12.41 -0.49 6.42
CA LEU A 192 -11.31 -1.26 5.83
C LEU A 192 -11.21 -2.66 6.44
N ARG A 193 -11.06 -3.67 5.59
CA ARG A 193 -10.73 -5.06 5.93
C ARG A 193 -9.23 -5.30 5.66
N PRO A 194 -8.33 -5.10 6.64
CA PRO A 194 -6.89 -5.18 6.40
C PRO A 194 -6.42 -6.55 5.90
N GLU A 195 -7.18 -7.60 6.20
CA GLU A 195 -6.92 -8.99 5.77
C GLU A 195 -7.31 -9.26 4.32
N SER A 196 -8.04 -8.35 3.66
CA SER A 196 -8.50 -8.53 2.28
C SER A 196 -7.41 -8.34 1.24
N ALA A 197 -6.30 -7.68 1.62
CA ALA A 197 -5.17 -7.44 0.74
C ALA A 197 -3.86 -7.38 1.53
N ALA A 198 -2.76 -7.80 0.89
CA ALA A 198 -1.43 -7.77 1.50
C ALA A 198 -0.84 -6.34 1.42
N PHE A 199 -1.38 -5.41 2.20
CA PHE A 199 -0.82 -4.07 2.33
C PHE A 199 0.58 -4.14 2.94
N PHE A 200 1.46 -3.23 2.54
CA PHE A 200 2.83 -3.22 3.03
C PHE A 200 3.32 -1.80 3.37
N GLY A 201 4.38 -1.73 4.14
CA GLY A 201 5.05 -0.50 4.51
C GLY A 201 6.55 -0.70 4.61
N MET A 202 7.29 0.40 4.55
CA MET A 202 8.74 0.39 4.67
C MET A 202 9.16 0.52 6.15
N MET A 203 10.12 -0.28 6.56
CA MET A 203 10.79 -0.12 7.86
C MET A 203 11.88 0.94 7.73
N ALA A 204 11.57 2.16 8.18
CA ALA A 204 12.57 3.23 8.20
C ALA A 204 13.76 2.83 9.10
N GLY A 205 14.95 2.95 8.55
CA GLY A 205 16.20 2.54 9.20
C GLY A 205 16.88 1.33 8.56
N CYS A 206 16.15 0.45 7.86
CA CYS A 206 16.76 -0.62 7.05
C CYS A 206 16.36 -0.56 5.57
N GLY A 207 15.29 0.15 5.22
CA GLY A 207 14.81 0.25 3.83
C GLY A 207 14.13 -1.02 3.31
N GLU A 208 13.72 -1.91 4.21
CA GLU A 208 13.02 -3.16 3.84
C GLU A 208 11.51 -2.98 3.94
N PHE A 209 10.77 -3.73 3.12
CA PHE A 209 9.31 -3.71 3.09
C PHE A 209 8.73 -4.93 3.80
N PHE A 210 7.65 -4.70 4.57
CA PHE A 210 6.94 -5.74 5.32
C PHE A 210 5.44 -5.61 5.13
N THR A 211 4.74 -6.73 5.02
CA THR A 211 3.27 -6.76 5.00
C THR A 211 2.69 -6.50 6.39
N MET A 212 1.51 -5.87 6.44
CA MET A 212 0.77 -5.56 7.66
C MET A 212 -0.44 -6.50 7.79
N ASP A 213 -0.19 -7.79 7.92
CA ASP A 213 -1.21 -8.84 7.83
C ASP A 213 -1.71 -9.38 9.17
N ARG A 214 -1.07 -9.01 10.30
CA ARG A 214 -1.43 -9.54 11.62
C ARG A 214 -2.00 -8.47 12.54
N LYS A 215 -3.28 -8.62 12.86
CA LYS A 215 -3.94 -7.80 13.88
C LYS A 215 -3.30 -8.01 15.26
N VAL A 216 -2.91 -6.94 15.93
CA VAL A 216 -2.36 -6.95 17.30
C VAL A 216 -3.33 -6.34 18.32
N GLY A 217 -4.37 -5.62 17.88
CA GLY A 217 -5.36 -4.99 18.72
C GLY A 217 -6.27 -4.05 17.94
N HIS A 218 -7.03 -3.23 18.66
CA HIS A 218 -7.84 -2.15 18.10
C HIS A 218 -7.87 -0.95 19.04
N ILE A 219 -8.18 0.22 18.49
CA ILE A 219 -8.30 1.46 19.27
C ILE A 219 -9.48 1.34 20.23
N GLY A 220 -9.27 1.73 21.50
CA GLY A 220 -10.27 1.67 22.54
C GLY A 220 -10.36 0.33 23.29
N GLN A 221 -9.58 -0.69 22.92
CA GLN A 221 -9.64 -2.00 23.57
C GLN A 221 -9.34 -1.94 25.09
N SER A 222 -8.45 -1.05 25.53
CA SER A 222 -8.10 -0.90 26.97
C SER A 222 -9.22 -0.32 27.82
N VAL A 223 -10.20 0.32 27.20
CA VAL A 223 -11.37 0.92 27.83
C VAL A 223 -12.69 0.25 27.40
N GLY A 224 -12.60 -0.91 26.76
CA GLY A 224 -13.75 -1.72 26.35
C GLY A 224 -14.60 -1.12 25.22
N ARG A 225 -14.05 -0.18 24.45
CA ARG A 225 -14.74 0.46 23.31
C ARG A 225 -14.42 -0.27 22.02
N ASN A 226 -15.45 -0.61 21.23
CA ASN A 226 -15.34 -1.26 19.92
C ASN A 226 -15.92 -0.38 18.79
N ASP A 227 -16.40 0.81 19.14
CA ASP A 227 -17.16 1.73 18.26
C ASP A 227 -16.31 2.84 17.65
N ILE A 228 -15.01 2.90 17.97
CA ILE A 228 -14.12 3.93 17.43
C ILE A 228 -13.82 3.62 15.96
N ARG A 229 -14.14 4.59 15.09
CA ARG A 229 -13.89 4.57 13.66
C ARG A 229 -13.06 5.81 13.28
N TYR A 230 -12.24 5.68 12.26
CA TYR A 230 -11.55 6.79 11.59
C TYR A 230 -12.12 6.94 10.20
#